data_439947e28adb4fbf7d62f9e9a1cb9eec
#
_entry.id   439947e28adb4fbf7d62f9e9a1cb9eec
#
_cell.length_a   1.000
_cell.length_b   1.000
_cell.length_c   1.000
_cell.angle_alpha   90.00
_cell.angle_beta   90.00
_cell.angle_gamma   90.00
#
_symmetry.space_group_name_H-M   'P 1'
#
loop_
_entity.id
_entity.type
_entity.pdbx_description
1 polymer ?
#
loop_
_entity_poly.entity_id
_entity_poly.type
_entity_poly.pdbx_seq_one_letter_code
_entity_poly.pdbx_strand_id
1 'polypeptide(L)'
;MTTVQQAIADLEITLPEVITGHVDGATIPVRDEASRHPVHFPGTGEQISSLQEDDPEAVAKAIECARSHFQGGAWSRASTTTRQSIFRRAATLIRQHAEILGLLECLCAGLPSSHLASRQVPRAADNLDFFADYIGVMAGETFEQLPGYQTSVTRQPAGVAALFAPWNAPLALASMEIASSLAFGNTCVLKPSEFTPLSILKLVALMEEAGLPPGTINIVNGSGSVTGAALASSLHV
;
A
#
# COMPACT_ATOMS: atom_id res chain seq x y z
N MET A 1 -0.48 -4.21 -33.24
CA MET A 1 -0.51 -4.13 -31.78
C MET A 1 0.30 -2.90 -31.37
N THR A 2 -0.19 -2.10 -30.44
CA THR A 2 0.62 -1.02 -29.84
C THR A 2 1.75 -1.63 -29.02
N THR A 3 2.84 -0.89 -28.83
CA THR A 3 3.99 -1.35 -28.01
C THR A 3 3.57 -1.78 -26.60
N VAL A 4 2.52 -1.15 -26.05
CA VAL A 4 1.96 -1.48 -24.72
C VAL A 4 1.20 -2.80 -24.73
N GLN A 5 0.36 -3.07 -25.74
CA GLN A 5 -0.33 -4.36 -25.86
C GLN A 5 0.64 -5.52 -26.03
N GLN A 6 1.75 -5.29 -26.74
CA GLN A 6 2.82 -6.28 -26.85
C GLN A 6 3.49 -6.51 -25.49
N ALA A 7 3.81 -5.47 -24.75
CA ALA A 7 4.43 -5.60 -23.42
C ALA A 7 3.52 -6.30 -22.40
N ILE A 8 2.20 -6.07 -22.44
CA ILE A 8 1.22 -6.80 -21.62
C ILE A 8 1.25 -8.30 -21.95
N ALA A 9 1.31 -8.65 -23.25
CA ALA A 9 1.37 -10.04 -23.70
C ALA A 9 2.71 -10.71 -23.32
N ASP A 10 3.83 -10.02 -23.53
CA ASP A 10 5.17 -10.52 -23.24
C ASP A 10 5.41 -10.80 -21.75
N LEU A 11 4.76 -10.02 -20.88
CA LEU A 11 4.83 -10.19 -19.41
C LEU A 11 3.66 -11.03 -18.85
N GLU A 12 2.83 -11.60 -19.73
CA GLU A 12 1.66 -12.42 -19.34
C GLU A 12 0.73 -11.74 -18.33
N ILE A 13 0.60 -10.40 -18.42
CA ILE A 13 -0.22 -9.64 -17.48
C ILE A 13 -1.69 -9.72 -17.92
N THR A 14 -2.55 -10.12 -16.99
CA THR A 14 -4.00 -10.00 -17.15
C THR A 14 -4.50 -8.83 -16.32
N LEU A 15 -5.04 -7.81 -17.00
CA LEU A 15 -5.68 -6.69 -16.32
C LEU A 15 -7.10 -7.09 -15.90
N PRO A 16 -7.52 -6.79 -14.66
CA PRO A 16 -8.90 -7.07 -14.24
C PRO A 16 -9.87 -6.17 -14.99
N GLU A 17 -11.02 -6.70 -15.39
CA GLU A 17 -12.10 -5.90 -15.96
C GLU A 17 -12.61 -4.86 -14.96
N VAL A 18 -12.72 -5.27 -13.68
CA VAL A 18 -13.10 -4.40 -12.57
C VAL A 18 -12.06 -4.51 -11.46
N ILE A 19 -11.46 -3.38 -11.12
CA ILE A 19 -10.54 -3.25 -9.99
C ILE A 19 -11.39 -3.04 -8.74
N THR A 20 -11.20 -3.89 -7.73
CA THR A 20 -11.86 -3.79 -6.43
C THR A 20 -10.84 -3.60 -5.32
N GLY A 21 -11.31 -3.27 -4.10
CA GLY A 21 -10.46 -3.18 -2.93
C GLY A 21 -9.86 -4.53 -2.52
N HIS A 22 -8.98 -4.49 -1.53
CA HIS A 22 -8.31 -5.66 -0.97
C HIS A 22 -8.39 -5.58 0.56
N VAL A 23 -9.10 -6.48 1.19
CA VAL A 23 -9.35 -6.47 2.64
C VAL A 23 -9.13 -7.86 3.21
N ASP A 24 -8.46 -7.96 4.34
CA ASP A 24 -8.18 -9.22 5.03
C ASP A 24 -7.40 -10.25 4.17
N GLY A 25 -6.49 -9.76 3.34
CA GLY A 25 -5.71 -10.62 2.43
C GLY A 25 -6.50 -11.13 1.22
N ALA A 26 -7.69 -10.60 0.96
CA ALA A 26 -8.54 -11.03 -0.14
C ALA A 26 -9.05 -9.84 -0.98
N THR A 27 -9.13 -10.06 -2.29
CA THR A 27 -9.79 -9.12 -3.20
C THR A 27 -11.28 -9.06 -2.92
N ILE A 28 -11.84 -7.85 -2.77
CA ILE A 28 -13.28 -7.66 -2.53
C ILE A 28 -14.06 -8.11 -3.76
N PRO A 29 -15.16 -8.85 -3.63
CA PRO A 29 -16.00 -9.22 -4.77
C PRO A 29 -16.56 -8.01 -5.51
N VAL A 30 -16.70 -8.15 -6.84
CA VAL A 30 -17.37 -7.16 -7.66
C VAL A 30 -18.84 -7.05 -7.26
N ARG A 31 -19.32 -5.81 -7.10
CA ARG A 31 -20.73 -5.48 -6.79
C ARG A 31 -21.37 -4.83 -8.00
N ASP A 32 -22.51 -5.32 -8.45
CA ASP A 32 -23.18 -4.82 -9.67
C ASP A 32 -23.70 -3.38 -9.51
N GLU A 33 -24.18 -3.04 -8.30
CA GLU A 33 -24.76 -1.73 -8.00
C GLU A 33 -23.73 -0.67 -7.58
N ALA A 34 -22.44 -1.03 -7.46
CA ALA A 34 -21.41 -0.08 -7.07
C ALA A 34 -21.10 0.91 -8.21
N SER A 35 -20.91 2.19 -7.86
CA SER A 35 -20.35 3.19 -8.76
C SER A 35 -18.99 2.73 -9.28
N ARG A 36 -18.70 3.05 -10.55
CA ARG A 36 -17.44 2.69 -11.21
C ARG A 36 -16.81 3.92 -11.84
N HIS A 37 -15.49 4.01 -11.68
CA HIS A 37 -14.66 5.01 -12.32
C HIS A 37 -13.86 4.36 -13.45
N PRO A 38 -13.86 4.89 -14.68
CA PRO A 38 -13.05 4.35 -15.75
C PRO A 38 -11.56 4.61 -15.46
N VAL A 39 -10.74 3.60 -15.66
CA VAL A 39 -9.27 3.73 -15.61
C VAL A 39 -8.77 3.75 -17.04
N HIS A 40 -8.14 4.86 -17.43
CA HIS A 40 -7.66 5.08 -18.77
C HIS A 40 -6.13 5.00 -18.85
N PHE A 41 -5.62 4.46 -19.94
CA PHE A 41 -4.21 4.60 -20.28
C PHE A 41 -3.98 6.01 -20.87
N PRO A 42 -3.23 6.89 -20.19
CA PRO A 42 -3.07 8.27 -20.65
C PRO A 42 -2.40 8.42 -22.03
N GLY A 43 -1.61 7.42 -22.43
CA GLY A 43 -0.92 7.44 -23.73
C GLY A 43 -1.83 7.33 -24.96
N THR A 44 -2.99 6.70 -24.82
CA THR A 44 -3.96 6.52 -25.93
C THR A 44 -5.35 7.05 -25.60
N GLY A 45 -5.67 7.28 -24.33
CA GLY A 45 -7.02 7.57 -23.85
C GLY A 45 -7.94 6.34 -23.79
N GLU A 46 -7.43 5.15 -24.11
CA GLU A 46 -8.20 3.90 -24.07
C GLU A 46 -8.52 3.52 -22.63
N GLN A 47 -9.76 3.12 -22.37
CA GLN A 47 -10.14 2.55 -21.08
C GLN A 47 -9.56 1.13 -20.95
N ILE A 48 -8.74 0.90 -19.93
CA ILE A 48 -8.05 -0.37 -19.68
C ILE A 48 -8.71 -1.19 -18.57
N SER A 49 -9.52 -0.57 -17.72
CA SER A 49 -10.23 -1.21 -16.62
C SER A 49 -11.33 -0.28 -16.09
N SER A 50 -12.11 -0.76 -15.12
CA SER A 50 -13.02 0.04 -14.32
C SER A 50 -12.68 -0.15 -12.84
N LEU A 51 -12.66 0.91 -12.05
CA LEU A 51 -12.44 0.84 -10.61
C LEU A 51 -13.78 0.95 -9.87
N GLN A 52 -14.10 -0.06 -9.07
CA GLN A 52 -15.29 -0.05 -8.21
C GLN A 52 -15.07 0.93 -7.05
N GLU A 53 -16.04 1.80 -6.80
CA GLU A 53 -16.03 2.70 -5.65
C GLU A 53 -16.48 1.97 -4.38
N ASP A 54 -15.69 2.07 -3.34
CA ASP A 54 -16.04 1.58 -2.02
C ASP A 54 -16.80 2.66 -1.25
N ASP A 55 -18.03 2.33 -0.86
CA ASP A 55 -18.90 3.19 -0.07
C ASP A 55 -18.42 3.31 1.39
N PRO A 56 -19.02 4.22 2.19
CA PRO A 56 -18.63 4.40 3.58
C PRO A 56 -18.75 3.12 4.44
N GLU A 57 -19.66 2.20 4.10
CA GLU A 57 -19.81 0.94 4.82
C GLU A 57 -18.63 0.00 4.53
N ALA A 58 -18.19 -0.10 3.28
CA ALA A 58 -17.02 -0.87 2.90
C ALA A 58 -15.74 -0.30 3.55
N VAL A 59 -15.60 1.04 3.59
CA VAL A 59 -14.50 1.72 4.30
C VAL A 59 -14.51 1.38 5.79
N ALA A 60 -15.67 1.43 6.44
CA ALA A 60 -15.80 1.09 7.86
C ALA A 60 -15.40 -0.37 8.15
N LYS A 61 -15.77 -1.31 7.25
CA LYS A 61 -15.36 -2.72 7.35
C LYS A 61 -13.84 -2.88 7.21
N ALA A 62 -13.22 -2.16 6.29
CA ALA A 62 -11.76 -2.19 6.11
C ALA A 62 -11.01 -1.63 7.35
N ILE A 63 -11.53 -0.56 7.94
CA ILE A 63 -10.99 0.01 9.19
C ILE A 63 -11.13 -0.98 10.35
N GLU A 64 -12.30 -1.60 10.52
CA GLU A 64 -12.51 -2.60 11.59
C GLU A 64 -11.63 -3.83 11.40
N CYS A 65 -11.43 -4.28 10.16
CA CYS A 65 -10.48 -5.34 9.83
C CYS A 65 -9.05 -4.94 10.29
N ALA A 66 -8.56 -3.78 9.86
CA ALA A 66 -7.23 -3.28 10.26
C ALA A 66 -7.09 -3.19 11.78
N ARG A 67 -8.13 -2.70 12.48
CA ARG A 67 -8.18 -2.58 13.93
C ARG A 67 -8.14 -3.95 14.63
N SER A 68 -8.90 -4.91 14.13
CA SER A 68 -8.91 -6.28 14.66
C SER A 68 -7.53 -6.93 14.53
N HIS A 69 -6.87 -6.79 13.37
CA HIS A 69 -5.50 -7.28 13.16
C HIS A 69 -4.47 -6.55 14.02
N PHE A 70 -4.62 -5.26 14.24
CA PHE A 70 -3.78 -4.51 15.16
C PHE A 70 -3.90 -5.07 16.59
N GLN A 71 -5.13 -5.26 17.09
CA GLN A 71 -5.41 -5.80 18.42
C GLN A 71 -4.98 -7.26 18.55
N GLY A 72 -5.14 -8.05 17.50
CA GLY A 72 -4.68 -9.44 17.39
C GLY A 72 -3.19 -9.60 17.59
N GLY A 73 -2.40 -8.62 17.17
CA GLY A 73 -0.97 -8.51 17.48
C GLY A 73 -0.04 -9.29 16.58
N ALA A 74 -0.50 -9.95 15.55
CA ALA A 74 0.35 -10.68 14.61
C ALA A 74 1.43 -9.78 14.00
N TRP A 75 1.09 -8.52 13.70
CA TRP A 75 2.03 -7.51 13.24
C TRP A 75 2.42 -6.50 14.32
N SER A 76 1.47 -5.95 15.05
CA SER A 76 1.72 -4.87 16.03
C SER A 76 2.67 -5.27 17.15
N ARG A 77 2.69 -6.55 17.52
CA ARG A 77 3.60 -7.14 18.51
C ARG A 77 4.75 -7.96 17.91
N ALA A 78 4.89 -7.97 16.57
CA ALA A 78 6.00 -8.65 15.91
C ALA A 78 7.34 -8.02 16.32
N SER A 79 8.38 -8.84 16.45
CA SER A 79 9.72 -8.34 16.76
C SER A 79 10.26 -7.43 15.65
N THR A 80 11.17 -6.53 16.01
CA THR A 80 11.91 -5.71 15.03
C THR A 80 12.55 -6.57 13.96
N THR A 81 13.18 -7.67 14.34
CA THR A 81 13.82 -8.61 13.41
C THR A 81 12.84 -9.23 12.43
N THR A 82 11.63 -9.59 12.90
CA THR A 82 10.57 -10.12 12.03
C THR A 82 10.13 -9.09 10.99
N ARG A 83 9.86 -7.84 11.42
CA ARG A 83 9.47 -6.75 10.52
C ARG A 83 10.57 -6.44 9.51
N GLN A 84 11.83 -6.35 9.94
CA GLN A 84 12.99 -6.17 9.06
C GLN A 84 13.07 -7.27 8.00
N SER A 85 12.94 -8.53 8.41
CA SER A 85 13.01 -9.68 7.49
C SER A 85 11.91 -9.62 6.42
N ILE A 86 10.68 -9.29 6.79
CA ILE A 86 9.55 -9.17 5.85
C ILE A 86 9.78 -8.00 4.89
N PHE A 87 10.20 -6.82 5.39
CA PHE A 87 10.48 -5.65 4.55
C PHE A 87 11.59 -5.93 3.53
N ARG A 88 12.69 -6.59 3.93
CA ARG A 88 13.80 -6.93 3.01
C ARG A 88 13.36 -7.95 1.95
N ARG A 89 12.53 -8.93 2.32
CA ARG A 89 11.96 -9.86 1.34
C ARG A 89 11.04 -9.14 0.37
N ALA A 90 10.15 -8.25 0.86
CA ALA A 90 9.28 -7.45 0.02
C ALA A 90 10.08 -6.54 -0.93
N ALA A 91 11.13 -5.87 -0.45
CA ALA A 91 12.03 -5.07 -1.27
C ALA A 91 12.71 -5.90 -2.38
N THR A 92 13.09 -7.13 -2.07
CA THR A 92 13.65 -8.08 -3.04
C THR A 92 12.62 -8.45 -4.10
N LEU A 93 11.39 -8.80 -3.71
CA LEU A 93 10.30 -9.12 -4.63
C LEU A 93 9.93 -7.93 -5.51
N ILE A 94 9.87 -6.72 -4.97
CA ILE A 94 9.62 -5.50 -5.75
C ILE A 94 10.67 -5.34 -6.85
N ARG A 95 11.96 -5.51 -6.55
CA ARG A 95 13.04 -5.43 -7.55
C ARG A 95 12.95 -6.53 -8.59
N GLN A 96 12.59 -7.76 -8.20
CA GLN A 96 12.39 -8.89 -9.12
C GLN A 96 11.20 -8.65 -10.08
N HIS A 97 10.17 -7.93 -9.65
CA HIS A 97 8.99 -7.62 -10.44
C HIS A 97 9.02 -6.21 -11.07
N ALA A 98 10.23 -5.62 -11.23
CA ALA A 98 10.37 -4.23 -11.66
C ALA A 98 9.72 -3.93 -13.01
N GLU A 99 9.81 -4.84 -13.97
CA GLU A 99 9.21 -4.66 -15.30
C GLU A 99 7.68 -4.67 -15.23
N ILE A 100 7.10 -5.60 -14.47
CA ILE A 100 5.65 -5.70 -14.27
C ILE A 100 5.13 -4.45 -13.55
N LEU A 101 5.76 -4.07 -12.43
CA LEU A 101 5.35 -2.88 -11.68
C LEU A 101 5.50 -1.60 -12.51
N GLY A 102 6.59 -1.48 -13.27
CA GLY A 102 6.82 -0.35 -14.17
C GLY A 102 5.77 -0.28 -15.30
N LEU A 103 5.34 -1.42 -15.84
CA LEU A 103 4.28 -1.45 -16.83
C LEU A 103 2.91 -1.10 -16.24
N LEU A 104 2.55 -1.66 -15.08
CA LEU A 104 1.29 -1.33 -14.39
C LEU A 104 1.20 0.16 -14.05
N GLU A 105 2.30 0.76 -13.63
CA GLU A 105 2.36 2.19 -13.35
C GLU A 105 2.32 3.05 -14.63
N CYS A 106 2.97 2.61 -15.70
CA CYS A 106 2.88 3.22 -17.03
C CYS A 106 1.43 3.25 -17.55
N LEU A 107 0.71 2.13 -17.41
CA LEU A 107 -0.68 2.00 -17.83
C LEU A 107 -1.62 2.99 -17.14
N CYS A 108 -1.31 3.37 -15.90
CA CYS A 108 -2.13 4.28 -15.12
C CYS A 108 -1.61 5.73 -15.14
N ALA A 109 -0.29 5.95 -15.02
CA ALA A 109 0.32 7.26 -14.89
C ALA A 109 0.86 7.85 -16.20
N GLY A 110 0.98 7.04 -17.26
CA GLY A 110 1.41 7.49 -18.59
C GLY A 110 2.90 7.76 -18.73
N LEU A 111 3.71 7.52 -17.72
CA LEU A 111 5.18 7.66 -17.79
C LEU A 111 5.80 6.44 -18.49
N PRO A 112 6.96 6.58 -19.18
CA PRO A 112 7.62 5.46 -19.85
C PRO A 112 7.94 4.32 -18.90
N SER A 113 7.53 3.09 -19.23
CA SER A 113 7.69 1.90 -18.38
C SER A 113 9.15 1.62 -18.02
N SER A 114 10.08 1.81 -18.97
CA SER A 114 11.53 1.67 -18.73
C SER A 114 12.07 2.66 -17.69
N HIS A 115 11.56 3.89 -17.67
CA HIS A 115 11.91 4.89 -16.65
C HIS A 115 11.35 4.50 -15.28
N LEU A 116 10.11 4.03 -15.26
CA LEU A 116 9.46 3.57 -14.03
C LEU A 116 10.17 2.37 -13.44
N ALA A 117 10.43 1.34 -14.26
CA ALA A 117 11.14 0.12 -13.83
C ALA A 117 12.57 0.40 -13.33
N SER A 118 13.29 1.35 -13.94
CA SER A 118 14.67 1.66 -13.58
C SER A 118 14.84 2.68 -12.44
N ARG A 119 13.81 3.45 -12.09
CA ARG A 119 13.90 4.53 -11.09
C ARG A 119 12.83 4.47 -10.01
N GLN A 120 11.53 4.44 -10.39
CA GLN A 120 10.45 4.52 -9.41
C GLN A 120 10.26 3.21 -8.65
N VAL A 121 10.37 2.08 -9.34
CA VAL A 121 10.26 0.77 -8.69
C VAL A 121 11.43 0.51 -7.71
N PRO A 122 12.71 0.73 -8.08
CA PRO A 122 13.80 0.65 -7.10
C PRO A 122 13.60 1.56 -5.90
N ARG A 123 13.10 2.79 -6.10
CA ARG A 123 12.79 3.70 -5.00
C ARG A 123 11.74 3.15 -4.04
N ALA A 124 10.74 2.44 -4.56
CA ALA A 124 9.74 1.79 -3.70
C ALA A 124 10.37 0.68 -2.83
N ALA A 125 11.28 -0.10 -3.38
CA ALA A 125 12.05 -1.08 -2.62
C ALA A 125 12.99 -0.42 -1.58
N ASP A 126 13.65 0.66 -1.97
CA ASP A 126 14.56 1.41 -1.09
C ASP A 126 13.81 2.03 0.11
N ASN A 127 12.56 2.43 -0.05
CA ASN A 127 11.72 2.90 1.06
C ASN A 127 11.55 1.79 2.13
N LEU A 128 11.29 0.55 1.71
CA LEU A 128 11.17 -0.58 2.64
C LEU A 128 12.51 -0.90 3.32
N ASP A 129 13.61 -0.93 2.56
CA ASP A 129 14.95 -1.17 3.12
C ASP A 129 15.33 -0.06 4.11
N PHE A 130 15.08 1.20 3.79
CA PHE A 130 15.34 2.33 4.69
C PHE A 130 14.63 2.16 6.04
N PHE A 131 13.33 1.87 6.03
CA PHE A 131 12.60 1.70 7.29
C PHE A 131 12.97 0.40 8.01
N ALA A 132 13.35 -0.66 7.30
CA ALA A 132 13.92 -1.86 7.91
C ALA A 132 15.21 -1.55 8.67
N ASP A 133 16.10 -0.73 8.10
CA ASP A 133 17.32 -0.30 8.78
C ASP A 133 17.02 0.62 9.95
N TYR A 134 16.15 1.61 9.75
CA TYR A 134 15.82 2.63 10.75
C TYR A 134 15.25 2.04 12.04
N ILE A 135 14.32 1.10 11.96
CA ILE A 135 13.75 0.46 13.16
C ILE A 135 14.76 -0.36 13.95
N GLY A 136 15.83 -0.83 13.29
CA GLY A 136 16.92 -1.57 13.94
C GLY A 136 17.81 -0.73 14.82
N VAL A 137 17.89 0.58 14.57
CA VAL A 137 18.75 1.53 15.28
C VAL A 137 17.96 2.54 16.12
N MET A 138 16.63 2.48 16.10
CA MET A 138 15.80 3.41 16.86
C MET A 138 15.96 3.17 18.35
N ALA A 139 16.49 4.17 19.06
CA ALA A 139 16.72 4.13 20.50
C ALA A 139 15.53 4.74 21.29
N GLY A 140 15.35 4.26 22.51
CA GLY A 140 14.59 4.97 23.53
C GLY A 140 15.45 6.01 24.23
N GLU A 141 14.81 6.95 24.92
CA GLU A 141 15.49 7.96 25.71
C GLU A 141 15.27 7.69 27.21
N THR A 142 16.32 7.89 28.00
CA THR A 142 16.24 7.80 29.45
C THR A 142 17.05 8.92 30.04
N PHE A 143 16.47 9.66 30.99
CA PHE A 143 17.12 10.79 31.65
C PHE A 143 16.68 10.91 33.12
N GLU A 144 17.52 11.52 33.93
CA GLU A 144 17.25 11.84 35.31
C GLU A 144 16.95 13.35 35.43
N GLN A 145 15.69 13.68 35.68
CA GLN A 145 15.25 15.09 35.87
C GLN A 145 15.39 15.55 37.31
N LEU A 146 15.26 14.64 38.26
CA LEU A 146 15.40 14.86 39.67
C LEU A 146 16.24 13.74 40.30
N PRO A 147 17.10 14.01 41.28
CA PRO A 147 17.89 12.98 41.92
C PRO A 147 17.04 11.81 42.43
N GLY A 148 17.38 10.59 41.99
CA GLY A 148 16.66 9.37 42.33
C GLY A 148 15.40 9.07 41.49
N TYR A 149 15.06 9.89 40.47
CA TYR A 149 13.95 9.67 39.58
C TYR A 149 14.45 9.49 38.13
N GLN A 150 14.20 8.33 37.57
CA GLN A 150 14.52 8.03 36.17
C GLN A 150 13.27 8.13 35.31
N THR A 151 13.31 8.95 34.25
CA THR A 151 12.26 9.09 33.23
C THR A 151 12.68 8.35 31.99
N SER A 152 11.80 7.49 31.47
CA SER A 152 12.00 6.77 30.21
C SER A 152 10.94 7.16 29.19
N VAL A 153 11.36 7.41 27.94
CA VAL A 153 10.46 7.64 26.79
C VAL A 153 10.41 6.38 25.97
N THR A 154 9.23 5.80 25.88
CA THR A 154 8.95 4.63 25.05
C THR A 154 8.03 5.00 23.91
N ARG A 155 8.27 4.44 22.73
CA ARG A 155 7.42 4.63 21.54
C ARG A 155 6.57 3.39 21.34
N GLN A 156 5.28 3.59 21.06
CA GLN A 156 4.32 2.52 20.82
C GLN A 156 3.60 2.76 19.49
N PRO A 157 3.10 1.70 18.81
CA PRO A 157 2.24 1.86 17.64
C PRO A 157 1.01 2.70 17.99
N ALA A 158 0.61 3.58 17.08
CA ALA A 158 -0.57 4.43 17.25
C ALA A 158 -1.88 3.66 17.05
N GLY A 159 -1.87 2.63 16.17
CA GLY A 159 -3.06 1.85 15.86
C GLY A 159 -3.22 1.62 14.36
N VAL A 160 -4.34 2.10 13.81
CA VAL A 160 -4.64 2.05 12.39
C VAL A 160 -4.26 3.38 11.74
N ALA A 161 -3.51 3.35 10.64
CA ALA A 161 -3.18 4.54 9.86
C ALA A 161 -4.07 4.62 8.60
N ALA A 162 -4.67 5.79 8.35
CA ALA A 162 -5.26 6.12 7.06
C ALA A 162 -4.19 6.67 6.12
N LEU A 163 -3.99 6.02 4.97
CA LEU A 163 -2.99 6.39 3.98
C LEU A 163 -3.66 6.80 2.66
N PHE A 164 -3.14 7.83 2.01
CA PHE A 164 -3.71 8.40 0.78
C PHE A 164 -2.64 8.56 -0.29
N ALA A 165 -2.52 7.57 -1.17
CA ALA A 165 -1.50 7.61 -2.22
C ALA A 165 -1.97 8.46 -3.42
N PRO A 166 -1.17 9.45 -3.85
CA PRO A 166 -1.50 10.31 -4.98
C PRO A 166 -1.20 9.63 -6.32
N TRP A 167 -1.66 10.25 -7.43
CA TRP A 167 -1.53 9.72 -8.79
C TRP A 167 -0.17 10.00 -9.46
N ASN A 168 0.61 10.96 -8.99
CA ASN A 168 1.81 11.43 -9.71
C ASN A 168 3.06 10.57 -9.53
N ALA A 169 3.15 9.80 -8.44
CA ALA A 169 4.21 8.82 -8.18
C ALA A 169 3.65 7.69 -7.30
N PRO A 170 2.64 6.95 -7.83
CA PRO A 170 1.78 6.10 -7.00
C PRO A 170 2.55 5.07 -6.19
N LEU A 171 3.37 4.27 -6.84
CA LEU A 171 4.12 3.19 -6.19
C LEU A 171 5.15 3.71 -5.17
N ALA A 172 5.91 4.74 -5.56
CA ALA A 172 6.97 5.29 -4.70
C ALA A 172 6.41 5.97 -3.44
N LEU A 173 5.28 6.68 -3.55
CA LEU A 173 4.66 7.36 -2.41
C LEU A 173 3.87 6.39 -1.55
N ALA A 174 3.09 5.47 -2.14
CA ALA A 174 2.42 4.43 -1.38
C ALA A 174 3.39 3.57 -0.58
N SER A 175 4.51 3.15 -1.18
CA SER A 175 5.53 2.35 -0.47
C SER A 175 6.16 3.10 0.70
N MET A 176 6.37 4.41 0.58
CA MET A 176 6.90 5.25 1.65
C MET A 176 5.89 5.35 2.82
N GLU A 177 4.62 5.62 2.52
CA GLU A 177 3.55 5.72 3.52
C GLU A 177 3.32 4.38 4.23
N ILE A 178 3.24 3.27 3.47
CA ILE A 178 3.13 1.93 4.00
C ILE A 178 4.32 1.60 4.89
N ALA A 179 5.54 1.78 4.39
CA ALA A 179 6.75 1.43 5.13
C ALA A 179 6.88 2.23 6.41
N SER A 180 6.62 3.55 6.39
CA SER A 180 6.68 4.40 7.57
C SER A 180 5.63 4.03 8.62
N SER A 181 4.43 3.62 8.20
CA SER A 181 3.38 3.17 9.12
C SER A 181 3.70 1.80 9.74
N LEU A 182 3.96 0.81 8.88
CA LEU A 182 4.10 -0.59 9.30
C LEU A 182 5.40 -0.84 10.08
N ALA A 183 6.48 -0.13 9.79
CA ALA A 183 7.76 -0.27 10.49
C ALA A 183 7.60 -0.15 12.00
N PHE A 184 6.70 0.71 12.46
CA PHE A 184 6.43 0.95 13.87
C PHE A 184 5.27 0.12 14.44
N GLY A 185 4.78 -0.87 13.69
CA GLY A 185 3.79 -1.83 14.17
C GLY A 185 2.33 -1.39 14.00
N ASN A 186 2.05 -0.32 13.26
CA ASN A 186 0.69 0.03 12.89
C ASN A 186 0.14 -0.95 11.84
N THR A 187 -1.18 -1.03 11.73
CA THR A 187 -1.89 -1.52 10.54
C THR A 187 -2.40 -0.34 9.74
N CYS A 188 -2.84 -0.54 8.52
CA CYS A 188 -3.31 0.59 7.73
C CYS A 188 -4.49 0.25 6.81
N VAL A 189 -5.23 1.32 6.45
CA VAL A 189 -6.17 1.34 5.34
C VAL A 189 -5.63 2.35 4.33
N LEU A 190 -5.31 1.88 3.14
CA LEU A 190 -4.74 2.67 2.05
C LEU A 190 -5.80 2.96 1.00
N LYS A 191 -5.95 4.23 0.64
CA LYS A 191 -6.72 4.64 -0.52
C LYS A 191 -5.79 5.11 -1.63
N PRO A 192 -5.58 4.31 -2.68
CA PRO A 192 -4.92 4.79 -3.89
C PRO A 192 -5.72 5.90 -4.57
N SER A 193 -5.07 6.67 -5.42
CA SER A 193 -5.82 7.48 -6.39
C SER A 193 -6.63 6.57 -7.31
N GLU A 194 -7.86 6.97 -7.62
CA GLU A 194 -8.73 6.29 -8.57
C GLU A 194 -8.15 6.17 -9.98
N PHE A 195 -7.17 7.01 -10.30
CA PHE A 195 -6.48 6.99 -11.60
C PHE A 195 -5.34 5.97 -11.67
N THR A 196 -4.74 5.57 -10.52
CA THR A 196 -3.47 4.82 -10.52
C THR A 196 -3.45 3.67 -9.49
N PRO A 197 -4.42 2.74 -9.51
CA PRO A 197 -4.53 1.71 -8.47
C PRO A 197 -3.67 0.48 -8.72
N LEU A 198 -3.32 0.15 -9.98
CA LEU A 198 -2.83 -1.18 -10.36
C LEU A 198 -1.47 -1.55 -9.72
N SER A 199 -0.49 -0.65 -9.76
CA SER A 199 0.84 -0.91 -9.19
C SER A 199 0.79 -1.06 -7.67
N ILE A 200 -0.13 -0.37 -7.01
CA ILE A 200 -0.31 -0.40 -5.54
C ILE A 200 -0.93 -1.74 -5.10
N LEU A 201 -1.93 -2.25 -5.82
CA LEU A 201 -2.49 -3.58 -5.56
C LEU A 201 -1.43 -4.67 -5.71
N LYS A 202 -0.60 -4.58 -6.76
CA LYS A 202 0.52 -5.51 -6.93
C LYS A 202 1.57 -5.39 -5.81
N LEU A 203 1.87 -4.16 -5.35
CA LEU A 203 2.76 -3.94 -4.21
C LEU A 203 2.27 -4.67 -2.95
N VAL A 204 0.99 -4.54 -2.62
CA VAL A 204 0.41 -5.21 -1.43
C VAL A 204 0.47 -6.71 -1.56
N ALA A 205 0.15 -7.28 -2.73
CA ALA A 205 0.27 -8.71 -2.98
C ALA A 205 1.72 -9.22 -2.79
N LEU A 206 2.74 -8.45 -3.25
CA LEU A 206 4.15 -8.80 -3.02
C LEU A 206 4.56 -8.69 -1.55
N MET A 207 3.99 -7.78 -0.79
CA MET A 207 4.24 -7.69 0.66
C MET A 207 3.64 -8.87 1.41
N GLU A 208 2.46 -9.33 1.03
CA GLU A 208 1.83 -10.54 1.59
C GLU A 208 2.63 -11.80 1.20
N GLU A 209 3.08 -11.91 -0.04
CA GLU A 209 4.01 -12.96 -0.48
C GLU A 209 5.32 -12.96 0.32
N ALA A 210 5.81 -11.79 0.71
CA ALA A 210 6.96 -11.64 1.60
C ALA A 210 6.68 -12.09 3.04
N GLY A 211 5.44 -12.41 3.38
CA GLY A 211 5.00 -12.90 4.70
C GLY A 211 4.41 -11.82 5.60
N LEU A 212 3.98 -10.68 5.05
CA LEU A 212 3.17 -9.73 5.80
C LEU A 212 1.83 -10.40 6.16
N PRO A 213 1.40 -10.40 7.42
CA PRO A 213 0.12 -11.01 7.79
C PRO A 213 -1.05 -10.37 7.04
N PRO A 214 -2.02 -11.15 6.51
CA PRO A 214 -3.24 -10.62 5.93
C PRO A 214 -3.93 -9.60 6.85
N GLY A 215 -4.64 -8.64 6.27
CA GLY A 215 -5.32 -7.59 7.04
C GLY A 215 -4.43 -6.52 7.69
N THR A 216 -3.10 -6.65 7.59
CA THR A 216 -2.16 -5.61 8.04
C THR A 216 -2.25 -4.37 7.14
N ILE A 217 -2.42 -4.57 5.82
CA ILE A 217 -2.76 -3.55 4.83
C ILE A 217 -4.12 -3.89 4.27
N ASN A 218 -5.01 -2.90 4.23
CA ASN A 218 -6.30 -3.01 3.57
C ASN A 218 -6.41 -1.89 2.53
N ILE A 219 -6.92 -2.18 1.33
CA ILE A 219 -7.08 -1.20 0.27
C ILE A 219 -8.57 -0.94 0.04
N VAL A 220 -8.94 0.33 0.06
CA VAL A 220 -10.26 0.80 -0.36
C VAL A 220 -10.09 1.71 -1.58
N ASN A 221 -10.94 1.51 -2.58
CA ASN A 221 -10.87 2.22 -3.85
C ASN A 221 -12.03 3.20 -4.01
N GLY A 222 -11.78 4.31 -4.68
CA GLY A 222 -12.82 5.29 -5.01
C GLY A 222 -12.32 6.71 -5.05
N SER A 223 -13.26 7.62 -5.24
CA SER A 223 -13.00 9.07 -5.30
C SER A 223 -12.55 9.64 -3.96
N GLY A 224 -11.87 10.77 -4.02
CA GLY A 224 -11.51 11.52 -2.82
C GLY A 224 -12.72 12.01 -2.03
N SER A 225 -13.82 12.36 -2.72
CA SER A 225 -15.02 12.92 -2.13
C SER A 225 -15.94 11.90 -1.42
N VAL A 226 -15.89 10.63 -1.81
CA VAL A 226 -16.71 9.56 -1.20
C VAL A 226 -15.83 8.68 -0.31
N THR A 227 -15.04 7.80 -0.90
CA THR A 227 -14.20 6.86 -0.18
C THR A 227 -13.13 7.57 0.67
N GLY A 228 -12.48 8.61 0.09
CA GLY A 228 -11.48 9.39 0.80
C GLY A 228 -12.04 10.15 1.99
N ALA A 229 -13.19 10.81 1.83
CA ALA A 229 -13.87 11.52 2.90
C ALA A 229 -14.32 10.57 4.02
N ALA A 230 -14.87 9.40 3.66
CA ALA A 230 -15.26 8.37 4.64
C ALA A 230 -14.07 7.88 5.46
N LEU A 231 -12.93 7.62 4.83
CA LEU A 231 -11.70 7.20 5.52
C LEU A 231 -11.16 8.32 6.43
N ALA A 232 -11.07 9.56 5.94
CA ALA A 232 -10.52 10.69 6.68
C ALA A 232 -11.39 11.14 7.86
N SER A 233 -12.70 10.90 7.82
CA SER A 233 -13.63 11.29 8.89
C SER A 233 -13.77 10.25 10.01
N SER A 234 -13.16 9.09 9.86
CA SER A 234 -13.24 8.03 10.88
C SER A 234 -12.45 8.41 12.13
N LEU A 235 -13.05 8.17 13.30
CA LEU A 235 -12.39 8.32 14.60
C LEU A 235 -11.54 7.10 15.00
N HIS A 236 -11.44 6.09 14.14
CA HIS A 236 -10.75 4.82 14.41
C HIS A 236 -9.45 4.66 13.61
N VAL A 237 -9.01 5.72 12.95
CA VAL A 237 -7.73 5.82 12.23
C VAL A 237 -6.91 6.99 12.75
#